data_3367af0f525f4052c69fd9b3470726a9
#
_entry.id   3367af0f525f4052c69fd9b3470726a9
#
_cell.length_a   1.000
_cell.length_b   1.000
_cell.length_c   1.000
_cell.angle_alpha   90.00
_cell.angle_beta   90.00
_cell.angle_gamma   90.00
#
_symmetry.space_group_name_H-M   'P 1'
#
loop_
_entity.id
_entity.type
_entity.pdbx_description
1 polymer ?
#
loop_
_entity_poly.entity_id
_entity_poly.type
_entity_poly.pdbx_seq_one_letter_code
_entity_poly.pdbx_strand_id
1 'polypeptide(L)'
;MKIPVTSIRLGGGGARSLLWRQIQADVYGHEVEIVAAEEGAAYGAAILAGVGVGAWSSVDEACDRVVRVATRVAPDQPASNTMQQAYRTYRKIYPALHEVFA
;
A
#
# COMPACT_ATOMS: atom_id res chain seq x y z
N MET A 1 1.14 -16.85 -6.63
CA MET A 1 0.72 -16.03 -7.79
C MET A 1 1.80 -14.99 -8.04
N LYS A 2 2.36 -14.96 -9.24
CA LYS A 2 3.42 -14.00 -9.62
C LYS A 2 2.79 -12.82 -10.36
N ILE A 3 2.24 -11.87 -9.62
CA ILE A 3 1.71 -10.63 -10.18
C ILE A 3 2.79 -9.56 -10.05
N PRO A 4 3.20 -8.91 -11.17
CA PRO A 4 4.15 -7.82 -11.07
C PRO A 4 3.53 -6.64 -10.33
N VAL A 5 4.25 -6.15 -9.32
CA VAL A 5 3.85 -4.95 -8.56
C VAL A 5 4.46 -3.74 -9.27
N THR A 6 3.62 -2.89 -9.83
CA THR A 6 4.05 -1.68 -10.55
C THR A 6 3.96 -0.42 -9.71
N SER A 7 3.04 -0.38 -8.72
CA SER A 7 2.93 0.72 -7.77
C SER A 7 2.38 0.20 -6.44
N ILE A 8 2.77 0.88 -5.36
CA ILE A 8 2.24 0.62 -4.02
C ILE A 8 1.65 1.92 -3.50
N ARG A 9 0.38 1.92 -3.17
CA ARG A 9 -0.32 3.08 -2.64
C ARG A 9 -0.71 2.86 -1.20
N LEU A 10 -0.43 3.84 -0.36
CA LEU A 10 -0.79 3.83 1.05
C LEU A 10 -2.00 4.74 1.28
N GLY A 11 -2.93 4.26 2.07
CA GLY A 11 -4.12 4.99 2.48
C GLY A 11 -4.46 4.72 3.95
N GLY A 12 -5.50 5.38 4.43
CA GLY A 12 -5.97 5.24 5.82
C GLY A 12 -5.17 6.08 6.82
N GLY A 13 -5.52 5.93 8.10
CA GLY A 13 -4.96 6.75 9.18
C GLY A 13 -3.44 6.60 9.35
N GLY A 14 -2.91 5.39 9.18
CA GLY A 14 -1.47 5.13 9.28
C GLY A 14 -0.64 5.88 8.24
N ALA A 15 -1.22 6.17 7.07
CA ALA A 15 -0.54 6.92 6.01
C ALA A 15 -0.27 8.38 6.35
N ARG A 16 -0.81 8.90 7.45
CA ARG A 16 -0.52 10.25 7.96
C ARG A 16 0.84 10.34 8.67
N SER A 17 1.35 9.24 9.20
CA SER A 17 2.63 9.20 9.89
C SER A 17 3.80 9.17 8.89
N LEU A 18 4.66 10.18 8.92
CA LEU A 18 5.86 10.22 8.08
C LEU A 18 6.80 9.04 8.38
N LEU A 19 6.95 8.70 9.66
CA LEU A 19 7.75 7.55 10.07
C LEU A 19 7.18 6.24 9.53
N TRP A 20 5.87 6.04 9.62
CA TRP A 20 5.23 4.82 9.16
C TRP A 20 5.32 4.65 7.64
N ARG A 21 5.19 5.75 6.88
CA ARG A 21 5.40 5.75 5.42
C ARG A 21 6.79 5.27 5.06
N GLN A 22 7.80 5.79 5.75
CA GLN A 22 9.20 5.42 5.51
C GLN A 22 9.46 3.96 5.86
N ILE A 23 8.97 3.49 7.00
CA ILE A 23 9.07 2.07 7.41
C ILE A 23 8.46 1.16 6.34
N GLN A 24 7.29 1.48 5.83
CA GLN A 24 6.65 0.67 4.79
C GLN A 24 7.45 0.66 3.50
N ALA A 25 7.96 1.81 3.04
CA ALA A 25 8.82 1.87 1.86
C ALA A 25 10.08 1.00 2.05
N ASP A 26 10.69 1.07 3.22
CA ASP A 26 11.90 0.31 3.54
C ASP A 26 11.63 -1.21 3.58
N VAL A 27 10.52 -1.62 4.19
CA VAL A 27 10.11 -3.03 4.25
C VAL A 27 9.81 -3.58 2.87
N TYR A 28 9.10 -2.83 2.04
CA TYR A 28 8.76 -3.26 0.68
C TYR A 28 9.96 -3.17 -0.27
N GLY A 29 10.96 -2.34 0.06
CA GLY A 29 12.07 -2.07 -0.84
C GLY A 29 11.62 -1.38 -2.13
N HIS A 30 10.55 -0.61 -2.03
CA HIS A 30 9.86 -0.01 -3.18
C HIS A 30 9.33 1.37 -2.82
N GLU A 31 9.33 2.29 -3.79
CA GLU A 31 8.68 3.58 -3.62
C GLU A 31 7.19 3.38 -3.32
N VAL A 32 6.68 4.13 -2.35
CA VAL A 32 5.25 4.15 -2.02
C VAL A 32 4.64 5.50 -2.36
N GLU A 33 3.42 5.46 -2.85
CA GLU A 33 2.63 6.63 -3.19
C GLU A 33 1.58 6.88 -2.10
N ILE A 34 1.49 8.13 -1.64
CA ILE A 34 0.50 8.53 -0.65
C ILE A 34 -0.64 9.22 -1.39
N VAL A 35 -1.84 8.68 -1.30
CA VAL A 35 -3.01 9.26 -1.95
C VAL A 35 -3.53 10.47 -1.19
N ALA A 36 -4.05 11.45 -1.91
CA ALA A 36 -4.56 12.68 -1.32
C ALA A 36 -5.85 12.49 -0.51
N ALA A 37 -6.65 11.47 -0.84
CA ALA A 37 -7.90 11.19 -0.14
C ALA A 37 -7.62 10.56 1.24
N GLU A 38 -8.20 11.14 2.29
CA GLU A 38 -8.04 10.63 3.66
C GLU A 38 -8.97 9.44 3.95
N GLU A 39 -10.15 9.43 3.37
CA GLU A 39 -11.24 8.47 3.61
C GLU A 39 -11.29 7.42 2.49
N GLY A 40 -10.43 6.40 2.56
CA GLY A 40 -10.31 5.41 1.49
C GLY A 40 -11.60 4.69 1.13
N ALA A 41 -12.30 4.14 2.15
CA ALA A 41 -13.53 3.37 1.93
C ALA A 41 -14.68 4.26 1.43
N ALA A 42 -14.90 5.42 2.05
CA ALA A 42 -15.92 6.36 1.63
C ALA A 42 -15.65 6.92 0.22
N TYR A 43 -14.39 7.19 -0.07
CA TYR A 43 -13.97 7.66 -1.39
C TYR A 43 -14.21 6.62 -2.47
N GLY A 44 -13.87 5.35 -2.19
CA GLY A 44 -14.16 4.23 -3.09
C GLY A 44 -15.64 4.02 -3.33
N ALA A 45 -16.46 4.11 -2.28
CA ALA A 45 -17.92 4.03 -2.41
C ALA A 45 -18.48 5.16 -3.27
N ALA A 46 -17.96 6.38 -3.12
CA ALA A 46 -18.37 7.52 -3.96
C ALA A 46 -18.00 7.32 -5.44
N ILE A 47 -16.82 6.75 -5.71
CA ILE A 47 -16.40 6.40 -7.07
C ILE A 47 -17.37 5.39 -7.68
N LEU A 48 -17.69 4.31 -6.96
CA LEU A 48 -18.63 3.29 -7.43
C LEU A 48 -20.04 3.86 -7.68
N ALA A 49 -20.50 4.72 -6.79
CA ALA A 49 -21.79 5.40 -6.97
C ALA A 49 -21.80 6.29 -8.23
N GLY A 50 -20.73 7.01 -8.47
CA GLY A 50 -20.57 7.84 -9.67
C GLY A 50 -20.60 7.02 -10.96
N VAL A 51 -19.95 5.86 -10.97
CA VAL A 51 -20.01 4.93 -12.11
C VAL A 51 -21.43 4.38 -12.26
N GLY A 52 -22.08 4.03 -11.15
CA GLY A 52 -23.45 3.49 -11.16
C GLY A 52 -24.50 4.45 -11.75
N VAL A 53 -24.34 5.74 -11.55
CA VAL A 53 -25.25 6.77 -12.13
C VAL A 53 -24.78 7.33 -13.47
N GLY A 54 -23.71 6.81 -14.03
CA GLY A 54 -23.20 7.19 -15.34
C GLY A 54 -22.37 8.47 -15.36
N ALA A 55 -21.89 8.97 -14.21
CA ALA A 55 -20.97 10.11 -14.17
C ALA A 55 -19.61 9.78 -14.83
N TRP A 56 -19.20 8.52 -14.73
CA TRP A 56 -18.05 7.95 -15.43
C TRP A 56 -18.44 6.63 -16.08
N SER A 57 -17.79 6.31 -17.19
CA SER A 57 -18.11 5.09 -17.96
C SER A 57 -17.58 3.82 -17.31
N SER A 58 -16.54 3.94 -16.47
CA SER A 58 -15.89 2.80 -15.80
C SER A 58 -15.21 3.25 -14.51
N VAL A 59 -14.88 2.26 -13.67
CA VAL A 59 -14.09 2.49 -12.46
C VAL A 59 -12.69 3.00 -12.82
N ASP A 60 -12.08 2.47 -13.87
CA ASP A 60 -10.76 2.91 -14.32
C ASP A 60 -10.77 4.38 -14.72
N GLU A 61 -11.74 4.81 -15.53
CA GLU A 61 -11.89 6.22 -15.90
C GLU A 61 -12.08 7.11 -14.65
N ALA A 62 -12.95 6.69 -13.73
CA ALA A 62 -13.18 7.43 -12.51
C ALA A 62 -11.90 7.58 -11.68
N CYS A 63 -11.17 6.49 -11.48
CA CYS A 63 -9.91 6.51 -10.74
C CYS A 63 -8.86 7.42 -11.39
N ASP A 64 -8.73 7.37 -12.72
CA ASP A 64 -7.80 8.23 -13.45
C ASP A 64 -8.12 9.72 -13.27
N ARG A 65 -9.40 10.05 -13.13
CA ARG A 65 -9.84 11.44 -12.96
C ARG A 65 -9.74 11.96 -11.53
N VAL A 66 -10.03 11.13 -10.53
CA VAL A 66 -10.22 11.62 -9.17
C VAL A 66 -9.16 11.19 -8.18
N VAL A 67 -8.47 10.07 -8.42
CA VAL A 67 -7.41 9.62 -7.52
C VAL A 67 -6.14 10.42 -7.80
N ARG A 68 -5.64 11.08 -6.76
CA ARG A 68 -4.43 11.91 -6.84
C ARG A 68 -3.38 11.39 -5.88
N VAL A 69 -2.14 11.29 -6.36
CA VAL A 69 -0.97 11.02 -5.53
C VAL A 69 -0.52 12.35 -4.95
N ALA A 70 -0.55 12.48 -3.62
CA ALA A 70 -0.13 13.69 -2.93
C ALA A 70 1.40 13.77 -2.80
N THR A 71 2.04 12.64 -2.50
CA THR A 71 3.49 12.56 -2.34
C THR A 71 3.98 11.14 -2.58
N ARG A 72 5.29 10.98 -2.75
CA ARG A 72 5.97 9.70 -2.88
C ARG A 72 7.08 9.58 -1.86
N VAL A 73 7.30 8.37 -1.36
CA VAL A 73 8.37 8.07 -0.41
C VAL A 73 9.20 6.93 -0.97
N ALA A 74 10.47 7.21 -1.26
CA ALA A 74 11.41 6.20 -1.69
C ALA A 74 11.97 5.43 -0.49
N PRO A 75 12.33 4.14 -0.65
CA PRO A 75 13.00 3.40 0.41
C PRO A 75 14.40 3.98 0.67
N ASP A 76 14.79 3.98 1.94
CA ASP A 76 16.19 4.19 2.33
C ASP A 76 16.92 2.86 2.17
N GLN A 77 17.90 2.79 1.29
CA GLN A 77 18.51 1.51 0.89
C GLN A 77 19.17 0.76 2.07
N PRO A 78 19.96 1.41 2.95
CA PRO A 78 20.51 0.72 4.13
C PRO A 78 19.41 0.18 5.06
N ALA A 79 18.37 0.97 5.32
CA ALA A 79 17.24 0.55 6.16
C ALA A 79 16.47 -0.59 5.50
N SER A 80 16.23 -0.53 4.19
CA SER A 80 15.57 -1.59 3.43
C SER A 80 16.35 -2.91 3.52
N ASN A 81 17.68 -2.88 3.39
CA ASN A 81 18.53 -4.06 3.54
C ASN A 81 18.38 -4.69 4.92
N THR A 82 18.35 -3.87 5.97
CA THR A 82 18.12 -4.34 7.35
C THR A 82 16.73 -4.98 7.49
N MET A 83 15.71 -4.36 6.94
CA MET A 83 14.33 -4.89 6.95
C MET A 83 14.23 -6.22 6.20
N GLN A 84 14.94 -6.39 5.09
CA GLN A 84 14.97 -7.65 4.34
C GLN A 84 15.62 -8.79 5.15
N GLN A 85 16.64 -8.49 5.94
CA GLN A 85 17.23 -9.47 6.86
C GLN A 85 16.22 -9.88 7.95
N ALA A 86 15.57 -8.90 8.57
CA ALA A 86 14.53 -9.14 9.57
C ALA A 86 13.36 -9.96 8.99
N TYR A 87 12.95 -9.67 7.76
CA TYR A 87 11.89 -10.40 7.07
C TYR A 87 12.26 -11.86 6.82
N ARG A 88 13.51 -12.15 6.45
CA ARG A 88 13.98 -13.52 6.31
C ARG A 88 13.88 -14.31 7.61
N THR A 89 14.19 -13.68 8.74
CA THR A 89 14.02 -14.26 10.06
C THR A 89 12.54 -14.45 10.41
N TYR A 90 11.75 -13.42 10.19
CA TYR A 90 10.29 -13.45 10.41
C TYR A 90 9.62 -14.64 9.70
N ARG A 91 9.97 -14.89 8.45
CA ARG A 91 9.41 -15.99 7.66
C ARG A 91 9.71 -17.38 8.23
N LYS A 92 10.73 -17.53 9.06
CA LYS A 92 11.09 -18.80 9.69
C LYS A 92 10.29 -19.08 10.95
N ILE A 93 9.64 -18.07 11.53
CA ILE A 93 8.96 -18.19 12.82
C ILE A 93 7.80 -19.17 12.74
N TYR A 94 6.88 -18.97 11.80
CA TYR A 94 5.71 -19.83 11.69
C TYR A 94 6.06 -21.30 11.41
N PRO A 95 6.90 -21.63 10.42
CA PRO A 95 7.32 -23.02 10.22
C PRO A 95 7.98 -23.64 11.45
N ALA A 96 8.81 -22.88 12.17
CA ALA A 96 9.49 -23.37 13.37
C ALA A 96 8.53 -23.67 14.53
N LEU A 97 7.42 -22.92 14.62
CA LEU A 97 6.43 -23.04 15.69
C LEU A 97 5.17 -23.82 15.29
N HIS A 98 5.06 -24.23 14.04
CA HIS A 98 3.85 -24.85 13.50
C HIS A 98 3.40 -26.08 14.33
N GLU A 99 4.33 -26.95 14.73
CA GLU A 99 4.03 -28.14 15.54
C GLU A 99 3.54 -27.77 16.95
N VAL A 100 3.94 -26.60 17.46
CA VAL A 100 3.50 -26.12 18.78
C VAL A 100 2.04 -25.70 18.75
N PHE A 101 1.58 -25.21 17.60
CA PHE A 101 0.18 -24.74 17.42
C PHE A 101 -0.76 -25.82 16.85
N ALA A 102 -0.21 -26.92 16.43
CA ALA A 102 -0.99 -28.03 15.87
C ALA A 102 -1.74 -28.83 16.93
#